data_bef92d3b14e332b28b65b0b5f12d33c4
#
_entry.id   bef92d3b14e332b28b65b0b5f12d33c4
#
_cell.length_a   1.000
_cell.length_b   1.000
_cell.length_c   1.000
_cell.angle_alpha   90.00
_cell.angle_beta   90.00
_cell.angle_gamma   90.00
#
_symmetry.space_group_name_H-M   'P 1'
#
loop_
_entity.id
_entity.type
_entity.pdbx_description
1 polymer ?
#
loop_
_entity_poly.entity_id
_entity_poly.type
_entity_poly.pdbx_seq_one_letter_code
_entity_poly.pdbx_strand_id
1 'polypeptide(L)'
;MLSKDKYCLESILDSISKIQDYTSGIDNPDKLYNDIKTFDATIMNFVVIGEMVSKISDKLKTDNLNVEWNKIKDFRNILTHNYFGIDAEEVW
;
A
#
# COMPACT_ATOMS: atom_id res chain seq x y z
N MET A 1 6.92 -6.38 21.30
CA MET A 1 6.03 -5.76 20.29
C MET A 1 4.60 -5.76 20.80
N LEU A 2 3.91 -4.65 20.67
CA LEU A 2 2.50 -4.56 21.04
C LEU A 2 1.66 -5.45 20.13
N SER A 3 0.60 -6.05 20.67
CA SER A 3 -0.31 -6.89 19.89
C SER A 3 -0.91 -6.16 18.68
N LYS A 4 -1.19 -4.86 18.86
CA LYS A 4 -1.68 -4.01 17.77
C LYS A 4 -0.66 -3.88 16.65
N ASP A 5 0.62 -3.68 16.97
CA ASP A 5 1.69 -3.58 15.98
C ASP A 5 1.84 -4.89 15.20
N LYS A 6 1.78 -6.02 15.90
CA LYS A 6 1.85 -7.33 15.27
C LYS A 6 0.70 -7.51 14.27
N TYR A 7 -0.52 -7.17 14.67
CA TYR A 7 -1.69 -7.24 13.78
C TYR A 7 -1.51 -6.35 12.54
N CYS A 8 -1.03 -5.12 12.74
CA CYS A 8 -0.80 -4.20 11.62
C CYS A 8 0.24 -4.75 10.64
N LEU A 9 1.35 -5.28 11.16
CA LEU A 9 2.41 -5.86 10.31
C LEU A 9 1.92 -7.08 9.55
N GLU A 10 1.15 -7.95 10.18
CA GLU A 10 0.57 -9.12 9.51
C GLU A 10 -0.38 -8.69 8.39
N SER A 11 -1.21 -7.67 8.64
CA SER A 11 -2.11 -7.13 7.62
C SER A 11 -1.35 -6.49 6.45
N ILE A 12 -0.25 -5.79 6.72
CA ILE A 12 0.62 -5.22 5.69
C ILE A 12 1.22 -6.32 4.83
N LEU A 13 1.77 -7.37 5.45
CA LEU A 13 2.34 -8.50 4.72
C LEU A 13 1.31 -9.20 3.84
N ASP A 14 0.09 -9.38 4.34
CA ASP A 14 -1.00 -9.96 3.57
C ASP A 14 -1.34 -9.11 2.34
N SER A 15 -1.43 -7.79 2.53
CA SER A 15 -1.70 -6.86 1.43
C SER A 15 -0.58 -6.84 0.39
N ILE A 16 0.68 -6.88 0.81
CA ILE A 16 1.83 -6.97 -0.10
C ILE A 16 1.74 -8.26 -0.92
N SER A 17 1.45 -9.38 -0.27
CA SER A 17 1.31 -10.67 -0.94
C SER A 17 0.19 -10.63 -2.00
N LYS A 18 -0.93 -10.01 -1.68
CA LYS A 18 -2.04 -9.85 -2.62
C LYS A 18 -1.65 -8.98 -3.81
N ILE A 19 -0.95 -7.86 -3.58
CA ILE A 19 -0.48 -6.98 -4.66
C ILE A 19 0.45 -7.74 -5.60
N GLN A 20 1.41 -8.47 -5.06
CA GLN A 20 2.35 -9.27 -5.84
C GLN A 20 1.60 -10.32 -6.69
N ASP A 21 0.61 -10.96 -6.10
CA ASP A 21 -0.20 -11.97 -6.76
C ASP A 21 -1.03 -11.36 -7.91
N TYR A 22 -1.73 -10.25 -7.64
CA TYR A 22 -2.57 -9.57 -8.62
C TYR A 22 -1.77 -9.04 -9.81
N THR A 23 -0.53 -8.62 -9.59
CA THR A 23 0.31 -8.00 -10.63
C THR A 23 1.29 -8.96 -11.27
N SER A 24 1.28 -10.24 -10.90
CA SER A 24 2.26 -11.22 -11.36
C SER A 24 2.30 -11.41 -12.88
N GLY A 25 1.18 -11.22 -13.56
CA GLY A 25 1.10 -11.34 -15.03
C GLY A 25 1.17 -10.01 -15.78
N ILE A 26 1.43 -8.90 -15.06
CA ILE A 26 1.40 -7.55 -15.62
C ILE A 26 2.84 -7.04 -15.73
N ASP A 27 3.25 -6.65 -16.94
CA ASP A 27 4.63 -6.27 -17.22
C ASP A 27 4.84 -4.78 -17.55
N ASN A 28 3.77 -3.99 -17.56
CA ASN A 28 3.89 -2.54 -17.77
C ASN A 28 2.68 -1.77 -17.21
N PRO A 29 2.83 -0.44 -16.98
CA PRO A 29 1.75 0.37 -16.39
C PRO A 29 0.47 0.41 -17.20
N ASP A 30 0.55 0.43 -18.52
CA ASP A 30 -0.64 0.50 -19.39
C ASP A 30 -1.51 -0.74 -19.24
N LYS A 31 -0.89 -1.91 -19.15
CA LYS A 31 -1.62 -3.16 -18.89
C LYS A 31 -2.30 -3.15 -17.54
N LEU A 32 -1.65 -2.60 -16.53
CA LEU A 32 -2.25 -2.45 -15.20
C LEU A 32 -3.47 -1.52 -15.28
N TYR A 33 -3.33 -0.36 -15.91
CA TYR A 33 -4.42 0.61 -16.02
C TYR A 33 -5.62 0.04 -16.79
N ASN A 34 -5.37 -0.74 -17.85
CA ASN A 34 -6.43 -1.31 -18.69
C ASN A 34 -7.12 -2.53 -18.05
N ASP A 35 -6.50 -3.15 -17.06
CA ASP A 35 -7.15 -4.19 -16.26
C ASP A 35 -7.76 -3.56 -15.03
N ILE A 36 -8.96 -3.01 -15.19
CA ILE A 36 -9.65 -2.22 -14.16
C ILE A 36 -9.78 -2.98 -12.85
N LYS A 37 -10.17 -4.25 -12.91
CA LYS A 37 -10.35 -5.07 -11.70
C LYS A 37 -9.04 -5.23 -10.94
N THR A 38 -7.96 -5.55 -11.63
CA THR A 38 -6.63 -5.70 -11.01
C THR A 38 -6.12 -4.37 -10.51
N PHE A 39 -6.33 -3.29 -11.26
CA PHE A 39 -5.94 -1.94 -10.85
C PHE A 39 -6.64 -1.54 -9.56
N ASP A 40 -7.97 -1.69 -9.51
CA ASP A 40 -8.77 -1.33 -8.34
C ASP A 40 -8.38 -2.15 -7.11
N ALA A 41 -8.19 -3.46 -7.28
CA ALA A 41 -7.78 -4.35 -6.20
C ALA A 41 -6.38 -3.98 -5.66
N THR A 42 -5.47 -3.63 -6.54
CA THR A 42 -4.11 -3.20 -6.18
C THR A 42 -4.16 -1.90 -5.38
N ILE A 43 -4.90 -0.91 -5.88
CA ILE A 43 -5.07 0.38 -5.18
C ILE A 43 -5.66 0.17 -3.79
N MET A 44 -6.70 -0.65 -3.66
CA MET A 44 -7.31 -0.90 -2.36
C MET A 44 -6.32 -1.50 -1.37
N ASN A 45 -5.46 -2.41 -1.80
CA ASN A 45 -4.45 -2.99 -0.93
C ASN A 45 -3.37 -1.99 -0.52
N PHE A 46 -3.00 -1.03 -1.38
CA PHE A 46 -2.13 0.08 -0.98
C PHE A 46 -2.79 0.96 0.07
N VAL A 47 -4.09 1.23 -0.05
CA VAL A 47 -4.84 1.98 0.97
C VAL A 47 -4.82 1.24 2.30
N VAL A 48 -5.03 -0.08 2.29
CA VAL A 48 -4.96 -0.91 3.52
C VAL A 48 -3.58 -0.80 4.16
N ILE A 49 -2.51 -0.90 3.37
CA ILE A 49 -1.14 -0.75 3.87
C ILE A 49 -0.98 0.61 4.56
N GLY A 50 -1.41 1.69 3.92
CA GLY A 50 -1.33 3.03 4.49
C GLY A 50 -2.12 3.18 5.77
N GLU A 51 -3.31 2.60 5.84
CA GLU A 51 -4.12 2.60 7.06
C GLU A 51 -3.43 1.83 8.20
N MET A 52 -2.85 0.68 7.90
CA MET A 52 -2.14 -0.10 8.91
C MET A 52 -0.89 0.62 9.39
N VAL A 53 -0.14 1.26 8.50
CA VAL A 53 1.03 2.07 8.86
C VAL A 53 0.63 3.20 9.80
N SER A 54 -0.51 3.85 9.58
CA SER A 54 -0.99 4.93 10.45
C SER A 54 -1.30 4.45 11.86
N LYS A 55 -1.59 3.16 12.04
CA LYS A 55 -1.93 2.56 13.33
C LYS A 55 -0.74 1.95 14.07
N ILE A 56 0.41 1.85 13.43
CA ILE A 56 1.64 1.36 14.06
C ILE A 56 2.09 2.36 15.13
N SER A 57 2.58 1.86 16.26
CA SER A 57 3.03 2.69 17.38
C SER A 57 4.22 3.57 16.99
N ASP A 58 4.32 4.74 17.63
CA ASP A 58 5.46 5.64 17.44
C ASP A 58 6.78 4.98 17.83
N LYS A 59 6.74 4.12 18.85
CA LYS A 59 7.92 3.38 19.29
C LYS A 59 8.47 2.50 18.16
N LEU A 60 7.60 1.73 17.48
CA LEU A 60 8.04 0.86 16.39
C LEU A 60 8.59 1.68 15.24
N LYS A 61 7.95 2.79 14.91
CA LYS A 61 8.43 3.70 13.85
C LYS A 61 9.78 4.31 14.21
N THR A 62 9.96 4.76 15.45
CA THR A 62 11.21 5.34 15.93
C THR A 62 12.33 4.32 15.91
N ASP A 63 12.06 3.08 16.28
CA ASP A 63 13.05 2.00 16.29
C ASP A 63 13.44 1.56 14.87
N ASN A 64 12.69 1.97 13.84
CA ASN A 64 12.89 1.56 12.46
C ASN A 64 12.88 2.77 11.51
N LEU A 65 13.73 3.77 11.77
CA LEU A 65 13.79 5.02 11.01
C LEU A 65 14.25 4.84 9.56
N ASN A 66 14.80 3.69 9.21
CA ASN A 66 15.17 3.38 7.82
C ASN A 66 13.95 3.16 6.91
N VAL A 67 12.76 2.99 7.48
CA VAL A 67 11.51 2.92 6.72
C VAL A 67 10.96 4.34 6.53
N GLU A 68 10.55 4.66 5.31
CA GLU A 68 10.04 6.00 4.98
C GLU A 68 8.53 6.10 5.30
N TRP A 69 8.19 6.11 6.59
CA TRP A 69 6.81 6.09 7.07
C TRP A 69 5.97 7.24 6.51
N ASN A 70 6.53 8.44 6.43
CA ASN A 70 5.80 9.60 5.93
C ASN A 70 5.47 9.49 4.44
N LYS A 71 6.35 8.91 3.65
CA LYS A 71 6.10 8.69 2.23
C LYS A 71 4.96 7.70 2.02
N ILE A 72 4.88 6.66 2.84
CA ILE A 72 3.79 5.70 2.78
C ILE A 72 2.46 6.38 3.11
N LYS A 73 2.45 7.20 4.15
CA LYS A 73 1.26 7.98 4.53
C LYS A 73 0.83 8.94 3.43
N ASP A 74 1.79 9.66 2.84
CA ASP A 74 1.50 10.61 1.77
C ASP A 74 0.92 9.91 0.54
N PHE A 75 1.47 8.78 0.18
CA PHE A 75 0.96 7.98 -0.93
C PHE A 75 -0.48 7.53 -0.67
N ARG A 76 -0.76 7.01 0.53
CA ARG A 76 -2.12 6.64 0.91
C ARG A 76 -3.09 7.82 0.78
N ASN A 77 -2.68 9.02 1.19
CA ASN A 77 -3.51 10.21 1.08
C ASN A 77 -3.81 10.57 -0.39
N ILE A 78 -2.83 10.46 -1.26
CA ILE A 78 -3.01 10.63 -2.70
C ILE A 78 -4.04 9.64 -3.23
N LEU A 79 -3.91 8.36 -2.87
CA LEU A 79 -4.83 7.32 -3.33
C LEU A 79 -6.26 7.56 -2.88
N THR A 80 -6.47 7.98 -1.63
CA THR A 80 -7.83 8.17 -1.10
C THR A 80 -8.50 9.45 -1.58
N HIS A 81 -7.73 10.51 -1.83
CA HIS A 81 -8.31 11.81 -2.19
C HIS A 81 -8.34 12.08 -3.69
N ASN A 82 -7.52 11.38 -4.48
CA ASN A 82 -7.35 11.62 -5.90
C ASN A 82 -7.51 10.35 -6.74
N TYR A 83 -8.37 9.43 -6.31
CA TYR A 83 -8.50 8.11 -6.95
C TYR A 83 -8.69 8.20 -8.47
N PHE A 84 -9.57 9.09 -8.93
CA PHE A 84 -9.84 9.23 -10.36
C PHE A 84 -8.70 9.88 -11.15
N GLY A 85 -7.77 10.53 -10.46
CA GLY A 85 -6.60 11.15 -11.09
C GLY A 85 -5.31 10.34 -10.94
N ILE A 86 -5.38 9.09 -10.43
CA ILE A 86 -4.20 8.29 -10.20
C ILE A 86 -3.59 7.84 -11.52
N ASP A 87 -2.29 8.13 -11.67
CA ASP A 87 -1.49 7.65 -12.78
C ASP A 87 -1.01 6.22 -12.49
N ALA A 88 -1.26 5.30 -13.42
CA ALA A 88 -0.81 3.92 -13.28
C ALA A 88 0.71 3.82 -13.15
N GLU A 89 1.47 4.76 -13.69
CA GLU A 89 2.92 4.80 -13.56
C GLU A 89 3.36 5.09 -12.12
N GLU A 90 2.60 5.92 -11.39
CA GLU A 90 2.88 6.19 -9.97
C GLU A 90 2.65 4.96 -9.10
N VAL A 91 1.68 4.13 -9.45
CA VAL A 91 1.36 2.89 -8.73
C VAL A 91 2.38 1.79 -9.06
N TRP A 92 2.79 1.75 -10.32
CA TRP A 92 3.71 0.74 -10.84
C TRP A 92 5.08 0.82 -10.18
#